data_835451ef237ab83711cce192067e032b
#
_entry.id   835451ef237ab83711cce192067e032b
#
_cell.length_a   1.000
_cell.length_b   1.000
_cell.length_c   1.000
_cell.angle_alpha   90.00
_cell.angle_beta   90.00
_cell.angle_gamma   90.00
#
_symmetry.space_group_name_H-M   'P 1'
#
loop_
_entity.id
_entity.type
_entity.pdbx_description
1 polymer ?
#
loop_
_entity_poly.entity_id
_entity_poly.type
_entity_poly.pdbx_seq_one_letter_code
_entity_poly.pdbx_strand_id
1 'polypeptide(L)'
;MKLKKSFLNHCKKKNLEINPNQLELVDHLNKFYNLNFNKSFLKKIFYNKNTKPGFYLQGAVGVGKTMILNFFYENFKFSKQRIHFNEFMISFHNFKFKNKKNKKENIIEQFVKKLKKNYELIYFDEFQVTNIVDAMILGNLFKKIFNENIKVLFSSNIKINDLYKDGLQRDQFLPFIKILKDKCFQEKLIIEEDYRKSQSDKNKRFFYPLDSTTNFKVNKFYRQITK
;
A
#
# COMPACT_ATOMS: atom_id res chain seq x y z
N MET A 1 -0.33 -4.15 -20.04
CA MET A 1 0.85 -3.39 -19.56
C MET A 1 2.02 -4.36 -19.45
N LYS A 2 3.23 -4.03 -19.91
CA LYS A 2 4.40 -4.92 -19.77
C LYS A 2 5.18 -4.52 -18.49
N LEU A 3 4.53 -4.62 -17.33
CA LEU A 3 5.05 -4.16 -16.04
C LEU A 3 6.39 -4.79 -15.67
N LYS A 4 6.53 -6.10 -15.86
CA LYS A 4 7.76 -6.84 -15.51
C LYS A 4 8.99 -6.30 -16.22
N LYS A 5 8.92 -6.11 -17.57
CA LYS A 5 10.04 -5.55 -18.35
C LYS A 5 10.37 -4.12 -17.90
N SER A 6 9.35 -3.30 -17.62
CA SER A 6 9.54 -1.94 -17.12
C SER A 6 10.16 -1.94 -15.72
N PHE A 7 9.79 -2.88 -14.85
CA PHE A 7 10.36 -3.01 -13.50
C PHE A 7 11.84 -3.43 -13.56
N LEU A 8 12.19 -4.41 -14.39
CA LEU A 8 13.59 -4.80 -14.59
C LEU A 8 14.45 -3.64 -15.07
N ASN A 9 13.94 -2.84 -16.00
CA ASN A 9 14.64 -1.63 -16.46
C ASN A 9 14.76 -0.56 -15.35
N HIS A 10 13.73 -0.41 -14.52
CA HIS A 10 13.76 0.49 -13.37
C HIS A 10 14.82 0.07 -12.35
N CYS A 11 14.89 -1.24 -12.02
CA CYS A 11 15.91 -1.79 -11.12
C CYS A 11 17.32 -1.55 -11.67
N LYS A 12 17.55 -1.82 -12.97
CA LYS A 12 18.84 -1.55 -13.61
C LYS A 12 19.25 -0.08 -13.53
N LYS A 13 18.33 0.84 -13.84
CA LYS A 13 18.62 2.30 -13.80
C LYS A 13 18.95 2.80 -12.39
N LYS A 14 18.37 2.19 -11.36
CA LYS A 14 18.58 2.58 -9.96
C LYS A 14 19.62 1.72 -9.22
N ASN A 15 20.31 0.82 -9.91
CA ASN A 15 21.25 -0.14 -9.32
C ASN A 15 20.63 -0.93 -8.15
N LEU A 16 19.36 -1.34 -8.28
CA LEU A 16 18.67 -2.15 -7.28
C LEU A 16 18.86 -3.63 -7.59
N GLU A 17 19.09 -4.42 -6.57
CA GLU A 17 19.08 -5.87 -6.67
C GLU A 17 17.68 -6.38 -7.03
N ILE A 18 17.64 -7.40 -7.88
CA ILE A 18 16.39 -8.01 -8.32
C ILE A 18 16.11 -9.22 -7.46
N ASN A 19 15.05 -9.15 -6.66
CA ASN A 19 14.59 -10.27 -5.84
C ASN A 19 13.46 -11.03 -6.57
N PRO A 20 13.50 -12.39 -6.63
CA PRO A 20 12.46 -13.19 -7.28
C PRO A 20 11.05 -12.93 -6.73
N ASN A 21 10.89 -12.81 -5.39
CA ASN A 21 9.60 -12.55 -4.76
C ASN A 21 9.02 -11.18 -5.15
N GLN A 22 9.89 -10.18 -5.39
CA GLN A 22 9.46 -8.89 -5.91
C GLN A 22 8.99 -8.98 -7.37
N LEU A 23 9.65 -9.80 -8.20
CA LEU A 23 9.23 -10.02 -9.58
C LEU A 23 7.88 -10.74 -9.67
N GLU A 24 7.66 -11.73 -8.83
CA GLU A 24 6.38 -12.43 -8.72
C GLU A 24 5.26 -11.46 -8.31
N LEU A 25 5.52 -10.61 -7.32
CA LEU A 25 4.58 -9.57 -6.91
C LEU A 25 4.25 -8.59 -8.04
N VAL A 26 5.23 -8.21 -8.86
CA VAL A 26 5.00 -7.37 -10.06
C VAL A 26 4.10 -8.09 -11.08
N ASP A 27 4.25 -9.41 -11.24
CA ASP A 27 3.36 -10.21 -12.10
C ASP A 27 1.92 -10.25 -11.52
N HIS A 28 1.74 -10.38 -10.20
CA HIS A 28 0.44 -10.31 -9.53
C HIS A 28 -0.22 -8.92 -9.69
N LEU A 29 0.54 -7.84 -9.55
CA LEU A 29 0.05 -6.49 -9.82
C LEU A 29 -0.34 -6.28 -11.30
N ASN A 30 0.41 -6.87 -12.23
CA ASN A 30 0.06 -6.85 -13.63
C ASN A 30 -1.25 -7.61 -13.91
N LYS A 31 -1.47 -8.75 -13.24
CA LYS A 31 -2.72 -9.51 -13.29
C LYS A 31 -3.88 -8.68 -12.72
N PHE A 32 -3.69 -8.06 -11.56
CA PHE A 32 -4.68 -7.15 -10.95
C PHE A 32 -5.06 -6.01 -11.91
N TYR A 33 -4.06 -5.37 -12.55
CA TYR A 33 -4.29 -4.32 -13.54
C TYR A 33 -5.13 -4.83 -14.71
N ASN A 34 -4.75 -5.96 -15.31
CA ASN A 34 -5.44 -6.51 -16.47
C ASN A 34 -6.88 -6.91 -16.16
N LEU A 35 -7.16 -7.46 -14.99
CA LEU A 35 -8.51 -7.84 -14.54
C LEU A 35 -9.41 -6.63 -14.30
N ASN A 36 -8.87 -5.53 -13.80
CA ASN A 36 -9.65 -4.39 -13.32
C ASN A 36 -9.75 -3.23 -14.31
N PHE A 37 -8.78 -3.06 -15.22
CA PHE A 37 -8.66 -1.87 -16.06
C PHE A 37 -8.57 -2.18 -17.57
N ASN A 38 -8.38 -3.44 -17.96
CA ASN A 38 -8.34 -3.80 -19.37
C ASN A 38 -9.77 -3.87 -19.93
N LYS A 39 -10.16 -2.86 -20.74
CA LYS A 39 -11.51 -2.67 -21.29
C LYS A 39 -11.86 -3.63 -22.45
N SER A 40 -11.11 -4.69 -22.71
CA SER A 40 -11.47 -5.63 -23.78
C SER A 40 -12.84 -6.27 -23.49
N PHE A 41 -13.83 -5.91 -24.31
CA PHE A 41 -15.25 -6.27 -24.12
C PHE A 41 -15.48 -7.80 -24.00
N LEU A 42 -14.73 -8.58 -24.76
CA LEU A 42 -14.81 -10.05 -24.73
C LEU A 42 -14.30 -10.67 -23.41
N LYS A 43 -13.33 -10.04 -22.75
CA LYS A 43 -12.82 -10.51 -21.44
C LYS A 43 -13.76 -10.20 -20.28
N LYS A 44 -14.59 -9.18 -20.38
CA LYS A 44 -15.57 -8.81 -19.35
C LYS A 44 -16.61 -9.91 -19.10
N ILE A 45 -17.00 -10.64 -20.15
CA ILE A 45 -18.02 -11.69 -20.06
C ILE A 45 -17.47 -12.94 -19.37
N PHE A 46 -16.22 -13.30 -19.62
CA PHE A 46 -15.60 -14.52 -19.06
C PHE A 46 -14.96 -14.34 -17.68
N TYR A 47 -14.62 -13.12 -17.25
CA TYR A 47 -13.86 -12.86 -16.02
C TYR A 47 -14.69 -12.29 -14.85
N ASN A 48 -16.01 -12.12 -15.01
CA ASN A 48 -16.87 -11.42 -14.04
C ASN A 48 -17.00 -12.09 -12.66
N LYS A 49 -16.65 -13.37 -12.50
CA LYS A 49 -16.78 -14.08 -11.21
C LYS A 49 -15.58 -13.96 -10.26
N ASN A 50 -14.40 -13.54 -10.73
CA ASN A 50 -13.15 -13.54 -9.94
C ASN A 50 -12.42 -12.20 -9.88
N THR A 51 -13.06 -11.08 -10.25
CA THR A 51 -12.43 -9.77 -10.17
C THR A 51 -12.56 -9.19 -8.78
N LYS A 52 -11.42 -9.07 -8.09
CA LYS A 52 -11.36 -8.37 -6.81
C LYS A 52 -10.88 -6.93 -7.05
N PRO A 53 -11.63 -5.90 -6.59
CA PRO A 53 -11.26 -4.49 -6.80
C PRO A 53 -10.13 -4.01 -5.88
N GLY A 54 -9.74 -4.79 -4.89
CA GLY A 54 -8.69 -4.48 -3.94
C GLY A 54 -7.44 -5.34 -4.13
N PHE A 55 -6.30 -4.78 -3.72
CA PHE A 55 -5.02 -5.47 -3.62
C PHE A 55 -4.37 -5.12 -2.28
N TYR A 56 -4.16 -6.10 -1.41
CA TYR A 56 -3.59 -5.92 -0.08
C TYR A 56 -2.21 -6.55 -0.03
N LEU A 57 -1.18 -5.72 0.10
CA LEU A 57 0.20 -6.13 0.21
C LEU A 57 0.67 -6.05 1.65
N GLN A 58 0.97 -7.20 2.24
CA GLN A 58 1.53 -7.32 3.57
C GLN A 58 3.03 -7.66 3.50
N GLY A 59 3.81 -7.15 4.44
CA GLY A 59 5.21 -7.53 4.63
C GLY A 59 5.87 -6.71 5.73
N ALA A 60 7.05 -7.14 6.17
CA ALA A 60 7.84 -6.43 7.18
C ALA A 60 8.28 -5.04 6.69
N VAL A 61 8.78 -4.21 7.60
CA VAL A 61 9.41 -2.93 7.25
C VAL A 61 10.71 -3.22 6.49
N GLY A 62 11.00 -2.45 5.44
CA GLY A 62 12.26 -2.58 4.69
C GLY A 62 12.22 -3.54 3.48
N VAL A 63 11.24 -4.43 3.35
CA VAL A 63 11.19 -5.43 2.26
C VAL A 63 10.85 -4.87 0.87
N GLY A 64 10.62 -3.55 0.74
CA GLY A 64 10.39 -2.91 -0.56
C GLY A 64 8.93 -2.84 -1.01
N LYS A 65 7.94 -3.04 -0.12
CA LYS A 65 6.49 -2.89 -0.44
C LYS A 65 6.19 -1.57 -1.13
N THR A 66 6.57 -0.46 -0.47
CA THR A 66 6.33 0.90 -0.95
C THR A 66 7.02 1.16 -2.29
N MET A 67 8.23 0.62 -2.51
CA MET A 67 8.96 0.74 -3.78
C MET A 67 8.15 0.11 -4.93
N ILE A 68 7.67 -1.12 -4.74
CA ILE A 68 6.95 -1.86 -5.79
C ILE A 68 5.58 -1.23 -6.05
N LEU A 69 4.84 -0.87 -4.99
CA LEU A 69 3.53 -0.23 -5.16
C LEU A 69 3.65 1.16 -5.77
N ASN A 70 4.70 1.94 -5.44
CA ASN A 70 4.98 3.20 -6.10
C ASN A 70 5.33 3.01 -7.56
N PHE A 71 6.18 2.03 -7.89
CA PHE A 71 6.48 1.70 -9.27
C PHE A 71 5.20 1.38 -10.05
N PHE A 72 4.30 0.56 -9.48
CA PHE A 72 3.00 0.29 -10.07
C PHE A 72 2.17 1.57 -10.22
N TYR A 73 2.05 2.36 -9.16
CA TYR A 73 1.30 3.60 -9.12
C TYR A 73 1.79 4.61 -10.17
N GLU A 74 3.08 4.82 -10.32
CA GLU A 74 3.67 5.72 -11.30
C GLU A 74 3.35 5.30 -12.73
N ASN A 75 3.38 3.98 -13.02
CA ASN A 75 3.06 3.42 -14.32
C ASN A 75 1.55 3.30 -14.60
N PHE A 76 0.69 3.61 -13.63
CA PHE A 76 -0.75 3.58 -13.78
C PHE A 76 -1.24 4.84 -14.50
N LYS A 77 -2.04 4.66 -15.57
CA LYS A 77 -2.41 5.75 -16.51
C LYS A 77 -3.75 6.45 -16.21
N PHE A 78 -4.56 5.88 -15.32
CA PHE A 78 -5.87 6.44 -14.99
C PHE A 78 -5.79 7.39 -13.80
N SER A 79 -6.92 8.04 -13.47
CA SER A 79 -7.00 8.92 -12.30
C SER A 79 -6.73 8.16 -11.01
N LYS A 80 -5.83 8.68 -10.19
CA LYS A 80 -5.31 7.96 -9.02
C LYS A 80 -4.94 8.92 -7.90
N GLN A 81 -5.04 8.42 -6.65
CA GLN A 81 -4.58 9.11 -5.47
C GLN A 81 -3.74 8.16 -4.61
N ARG A 82 -2.59 8.60 -4.13
CA ARG A 82 -1.86 7.99 -3.04
C ARG A 82 -2.01 8.86 -1.81
N ILE A 83 -2.34 8.24 -0.68
CA ILE A 83 -2.59 8.94 0.58
C ILE A 83 -2.26 8.02 1.76
N HIS A 84 -1.75 8.57 2.84
CA HIS A 84 -1.68 7.84 4.10
C HIS A 84 -3.07 7.59 4.67
N PHE A 85 -3.28 6.40 5.24
CA PHE A 85 -4.61 6.03 5.71
C PHE A 85 -5.17 7.01 6.75
N ASN A 86 -4.33 7.50 7.68
CA ASN A 86 -4.75 8.48 8.67
C ASN A 86 -5.22 9.81 8.04
N GLU A 87 -4.52 10.30 7.02
CA GLU A 87 -4.91 11.52 6.29
C GLU A 87 -6.25 11.34 5.56
N PHE A 88 -6.47 10.15 5.00
CA PHE A 88 -7.75 9.81 4.40
C PHE A 88 -8.90 9.86 5.41
N MET A 89 -8.72 9.29 6.61
CA MET A 89 -9.74 9.34 7.66
C MET A 89 -9.98 10.76 8.17
N ILE A 90 -8.93 11.57 8.33
CA ILE A 90 -9.07 12.99 8.65
C ILE A 90 -9.90 13.71 7.57
N SER A 91 -9.63 13.44 6.29
CA SER A 91 -10.39 14.04 5.18
C SER A 91 -11.87 13.65 5.19
N PHE A 92 -12.17 12.38 5.55
CA PHE A 92 -13.53 11.90 5.71
C PHE A 92 -14.26 12.60 6.89
N HIS A 93 -13.60 12.70 8.05
CA HIS A 93 -14.16 13.36 9.23
C HIS A 93 -14.43 14.87 8.97
N ASN A 94 -13.49 15.54 8.29
CA ASN A 94 -13.67 16.94 7.88
C ASN A 94 -14.84 17.10 6.90
N PHE A 95 -14.97 16.18 5.94
CA PHE A 95 -16.10 16.15 5.02
C PHE A 95 -17.41 15.96 5.77
N LYS A 96 -17.48 15.02 6.69
CA LYS A 96 -18.63 14.75 7.55
C LYS A 96 -19.02 16.00 8.36
N PHE A 97 -18.04 16.68 8.95
CA PHE A 97 -18.26 17.88 9.75
C PHE A 97 -18.85 19.02 8.89
N LYS A 98 -18.27 19.30 7.73
CA LYS A 98 -18.73 20.35 6.82
C LYS A 98 -20.14 20.10 6.27
N ASN A 99 -20.54 18.85 6.12
CA ASN A 99 -21.82 18.47 5.51
C ASN A 99 -22.90 18.04 6.52
N LYS A 100 -22.71 18.27 7.84
CA LYS A 100 -23.66 17.91 8.90
C LYS A 100 -25.09 18.44 8.68
N LYS A 101 -25.24 19.58 8.01
CA LYS A 101 -26.54 20.24 7.77
C LYS A 101 -27.37 19.58 6.66
N ASN A 102 -26.75 18.80 5.77
CA ASN A 102 -27.43 18.10 4.68
C ASN A 102 -27.99 16.75 5.16
N LYS A 103 -29.20 16.78 5.72
CA LYS A 103 -29.89 15.57 6.23
C LYS A 103 -30.42 14.61 5.14
N LYS A 104 -30.37 14.99 3.84
CA LYS A 104 -31.07 14.26 2.76
C LYS A 104 -30.35 13.02 2.23
N GLU A 105 -29.03 12.92 2.33
CA GLU A 105 -28.25 11.77 1.83
C GLU A 105 -27.27 11.26 2.87
N ASN A 106 -27.01 9.94 2.81
CA ASN A 106 -25.99 9.32 3.65
C ASN A 106 -24.60 9.93 3.36
N ILE A 107 -23.96 10.47 4.39
CA ILE A 107 -22.68 11.19 4.28
C ILE A 107 -21.56 10.31 3.66
N ILE A 108 -21.58 8.98 3.93
CA ILE A 108 -20.65 8.04 3.33
C ILE A 108 -20.85 7.97 1.81
N GLU A 109 -22.11 7.97 1.35
CA GLU A 109 -22.41 7.93 -0.07
C GLU A 109 -21.95 9.18 -0.79
N GLN A 110 -22.21 10.35 -0.20
CA GLN A 110 -21.73 11.63 -0.76
C GLN A 110 -20.21 11.67 -0.87
N PHE A 111 -19.51 11.22 0.18
CA PHE A 111 -18.05 11.17 0.19
C PHE A 111 -17.52 10.22 -0.88
N VAL A 112 -18.09 9.02 -0.99
CA VAL A 112 -17.66 8.03 -1.98
C VAL A 112 -18.00 8.45 -3.41
N LYS A 113 -19.15 9.08 -3.65
CA LYS A 113 -19.46 9.73 -4.95
C LYS A 113 -18.40 10.75 -5.35
N LYS A 114 -17.97 11.60 -4.38
CA LYS A 114 -16.87 12.55 -4.60
C LYS A 114 -15.55 11.85 -4.95
N LEU A 115 -15.19 10.79 -4.23
CA LEU A 115 -13.99 9.99 -4.54
C LEU A 115 -14.09 9.40 -5.95
N LYS A 116 -15.23 8.80 -6.30
CA LYS A 116 -15.46 8.18 -7.60
C LYS A 116 -15.34 9.14 -8.77
N LYS A 117 -15.79 10.39 -8.59
CA LYS A 117 -15.68 11.45 -9.60
C LYS A 117 -14.21 11.76 -9.93
N ASN A 118 -13.32 11.66 -8.92
CA ASN A 118 -11.94 12.10 -9.05
C ASN A 118 -10.96 10.94 -9.29
N TYR A 119 -11.25 9.74 -8.79
CA TYR A 119 -10.25 8.66 -8.76
C TYR A 119 -10.83 7.32 -9.18
N GLU A 120 -10.09 6.61 -10.01
CA GLU A 120 -10.34 5.21 -10.37
C GLU A 120 -9.56 4.26 -9.45
N LEU A 121 -8.41 4.73 -8.89
CA LEU A 121 -7.55 4.00 -7.99
C LEU A 121 -7.18 4.86 -6.78
N ILE A 122 -7.30 4.28 -5.58
CA ILE A 122 -6.76 4.85 -4.34
C ILE A 122 -5.69 3.91 -3.80
N TYR A 123 -4.51 4.45 -3.49
CA TYR A 123 -3.43 3.73 -2.83
C TYR A 123 -3.26 4.23 -1.39
N PHE A 124 -3.63 3.38 -0.44
CA PHE A 124 -3.40 3.60 0.98
C PHE A 124 -2.02 3.09 1.37
N ASP A 125 -1.12 4.02 1.68
CA ASP A 125 0.18 3.70 2.22
C ASP A 125 0.11 3.60 3.75
N GLU A 126 0.90 2.69 4.33
CA GLU A 126 0.95 2.43 5.78
C GLU A 126 -0.44 2.16 6.39
N PHE A 127 -1.19 1.26 5.75
CA PHE A 127 -2.54 0.95 6.22
C PHE A 127 -2.52 0.23 7.56
N GLN A 128 -3.04 0.91 8.57
CA GLN A 128 -3.26 0.39 9.91
C GLN A 128 -4.46 1.08 10.57
N VAL A 129 -5.14 0.39 11.48
CA VAL A 129 -6.31 0.91 12.19
C VAL A 129 -6.02 0.89 13.67
N THR A 130 -6.02 2.06 14.30
CA THR A 130 -5.72 2.23 15.73
C THR A 130 -6.85 2.91 16.49
N ASN A 131 -7.69 3.67 15.78
CA ASN A 131 -8.76 4.47 16.37
C ASN A 131 -10.10 3.73 16.29
N ILE A 132 -10.84 3.66 17.41
CA ILE A 132 -12.16 3.02 17.49
C ILE A 132 -13.20 3.72 16.60
N VAL A 133 -13.18 5.05 16.52
CA VAL A 133 -14.15 5.81 15.69
C VAL A 133 -13.99 5.46 14.22
N ASP A 134 -12.73 5.30 13.76
CA ASP A 134 -12.44 4.86 12.40
C ASP A 134 -12.87 3.42 12.21
N ALA A 135 -12.51 2.52 13.13
CA ALA A 135 -12.86 1.11 13.06
C ALA A 135 -14.36 0.87 12.84
N MET A 136 -15.21 1.63 13.53
CA MET A 136 -16.68 1.53 13.41
C MET A 136 -17.23 1.96 12.05
N ILE A 137 -16.52 2.80 11.33
CA ILE A 137 -16.98 3.38 10.06
C ILE A 137 -16.49 2.55 8.87
N LEU A 138 -15.34 1.91 8.99
CA LEU A 138 -14.61 1.31 7.85
C LEU A 138 -15.44 0.27 7.11
N GLY A 139 -16.21 -0.55 7.79
CA GLY A 139 -17.06 -1.57 7.17
C GLY A 139 -18.00 -0.97 6.13
N ASN A 140 -18.76 0.06 6.52
CA ASN A 140 -19.72 0.72 5.64
C ASN A 140 -19.02 1.56 4.56
N LEU A 141 -17.93 2.26 4.91
CA LEU A 141 -17.19 3.11 3.99
C LEU A 141 -16.56 2.27 2.85
N PHE A 142 -15.85 1.20 3.18
CA PHE A 142 -15.20 0.36 2.16
C PHE A 142 -16.19 -0.51 1.38
N LYS A 143 -17.28 -0.95 2.01
CA LYS A 143 -18.39 -1.59 1.26
C LYS A 143 -18.88 -0.67 0.14
N LYS A 144 -19.06 0.62 0.43
CA LYS A 144 -19.51 1.58 -0.58
C LYS A 144 -18.41 1.89 -1.61
N ILE A 145 -17.15 2.05 -1.20
CA ILE A 145 -16.00 2.27 -2.10
C ILE A 145 -15.92 1.14 -3.15
N PHE A 146 -16.00 -0.12 -2.70
CA PHE A 146 -15.94 -1.26 -3.60
C PHE A 146 -17.20 -1.41 -4.48
N ASN A 147 -18.38 -1.07 -3.98
CA ASN A 147 -19.62 -1.07 -4.75
C ASN A 147 -19.59 -0.03 -5.88
N GLU A 148 -18.97 1.13 -5.66
CA GLU A 148 -18.73 2.15 -6.70
C GLU A 148 -17.57 1.77 -7.64
N ASN A 149 -17.05 0.55 -7.52
CA ASN A 149 -15.98 0.03 -8.37
C ASN A 149 -14.70 0.89 -8.36
N ILE A 150 -14.43 1.59 -7.23
CA ILE A 150 -13.14 2.23 -7.00
C ILE A 150 -12.13 1.13 -6.65
N LYS A 151 -10.97 1.12 -7.32
CA LYS A 151 -9.92 0.15 -7.04
C LYS A 151 -9.06 0.64 -5.89
N VAL A 152 -8.58 -0.30 -5.08
CA VAL A 152 -7.82 0.07 -3.88
C VAL A 152 -6.56 -0.78 -3.77
N LEU A 153 -5.43 -0.10 -3.53
CA LEU A 153 -4.18 -0.73 -3.10
C LEU A 153 -3.95 -0.44 -1.62
N PHE A 154 -3.52 -1.44 -0.87
CA PHE A 154 -3.10 -1.30 0.51
C PHE A 154 -1.66 -1.76 0.68
N SER A 155 -0.83 -0.95 1.33
CA SER A 155 0.47 -1.33 1.86
C SER A 155 0.36 -1.43 3.38
N SER A 156 0.66 -2.57 3.97
CA SER A 156 0.57 -2.77 5.41
C SER A 156 1.69 -3.65 5.95
N ASN A 157 2.07 -3.43 7.20
CA ASN A 157 2.93 -4.34 7.95
C ASN A 157 2.12 -5.43 8.68
N ILE A 158 0.79 -5.27 8.73
CA ILE A 158 -0.13 -6.08 9.53
C ILE A 158 -0.92 -7.01 8.60
N LYS A 159 -1.13 -8.26 8.99
CA LYS A 159 -2.04 -9.18 8.29
C LYS A 159 -3.47 -8.69 8.41
N ILE A 160 -4.32 -8.96 7.41
CA ILE A 160 -5.73 -8.59 7.46
C ILE A 160 -6.41 -9.11 8.73
N ASN A 161 -6.11 -10.35 9.16
CA ASN A 161 -6.69 -10.93 10.37
C ASN A 161 -6.28 -10.23 11.65
N ASP A 162 -5.10 -9.61 11.65
CA ASP A 162 -4.51 -8.98 12.84
C ASP A 162 -4.76 -7.46 12.88
N LEU A 163 -5.45 -6.91 11.86
CA LEU A 163 -5.87 -5.52 11.88
C LEU A 163 -6.76 -5.26 13.09
N TYR A 164 -6.43 -4.22 13.85
CA TYR A 164 -7.18 -3.81 15.04
C TYR A 164 -7.36 -4.96 16.06
N LYS A 165 -6.32 -5.84 16.25
CA LYS A 165 -6.42 -7.10 17.00
C LYS A 165 -6.84 -6.90 18.45
N ASP A 166 -6.25 -5.94 19.13
CA ASP A 166 -6.52 -5.67 20.56
C ASP A 166 -7.41 -4.42 20.75
N GLY A 167 -8.12 -4.03 19.70
CA GLY A 167 -8.97 -2.84 19.72
C GLY A 167 -10.30 -3.05 20.43
N LEU A 168 -10.78 -1.98 21.06
CA LEU A 168 -12.10 -1.95 21.72
C LEU A 168 -13.22 -2.26 20.71
N GLN A 169 -14.21 -3.05 21.12
CA GLN A 169 -15.37 -3.44 20.28
C GLN A 169 -14.94 -4.09 18.94
N ARG A 170 -13.91 -4.91 18.96
CA ARG A 170 -13.36 -5.58 17.78
C ARG A 170 -14.43 -6.34 16.97
N ASP A 171 -15.44 -6.90 17.63
CA ASP A 171 -16.51 -7.63 16.94
C ASP A 171 -17.23 -6.78 15.89
N GLN A 172 -17.38 -5.49 16.14
CA GLN A 172 -17.96 -4.56 15.17
C GLN A 172 -17.00 -4.23 14.00
N PHE A 173 -15.71 -4.51 14.15
CA PHE A 173 -14.72 -4.37 13.10
C PHE A 173 -14.59 -5.62 12.20
N LEU A 174 -14.98 -6.80 12.69
CA LEU A 174 -14.90 -8.07 11.94
C LEU A 174 -15.58 -8.03 10.56
N PRO A 175 -16.74 -7.35 10.36
CA PRO A 175 -17.32 -7.19 9.02
C PRO A 175 -16.40 -6.52 8.02
N PHE A 176 -15.56 -5.56 8.45
CA PHE A 176 -14.57 -4.94 7.59
C PHE A 176 -13.44 -5.92 7.21
N ILE A 177 -12.95 -6.72 8.15
CA ILE A 177 -12.00 -7.81 7.88
C ILE A 177 -12.54 -8.74 6.79
N LYS A 178 -13.83 -9.14 6.89
CA LYS A 178 -14.50 -9.96 5.88
C LYS A 178 -14.52 -9.28 4.51
N ILE A 179 -14.88 -8.00 4.46
CA ILE A 179 -14.88 -7.21 3.21
C ILE A 179 -13.49 -7.22 2.56
N LEU A 180 -12.41 -7.01 3.33
CA LEU A 180 -11.05 -7.03 2.80
C LEU A 180 -10.68 -8.41 2.23
N LYS A 181 -11.03 -9.50 2.93
CA LYS A 181 -10.77 -10.87 2.45
C LYS A 181 -11.50 -11.20 1.15
N ASP A 182 -12.74 -10.76 1.05
CA ASP A 182 -13.60 -11.05 -0.11
C ASP A 182 -13.23 -10.18 -1.32
N LYS A 183 -12.88 -8.92 -1.08
CA LYS A 183 -12.69 -7.90 -2.11
C LYS A 183 -11.22 -7.64 -2.49
N CYS A 184 -10.24 -8.15 -1.74
CA CYS A 184 -8.83 -7.93 -2.05
C CYS A 184 -8.09 -9.21 -2.45
N PHE A 185 -7.24 -9.12 -3.46
CA PHE A 185 -6.13 -10.05 -3.60
C PHE A 185 -5.18 -9.81 -2.42
N GLN A 186 -4.72 -10.88 -1.79
CA GLN A 186 -3.87 -10.80 -0.60
C GLN A 186 -2.51 -11.37 -0.96
N GLU A 187 -1.50 -10.53 -0.85
CA GLU A 187 -0.12 -10.89 -1.16
C GLU A 187 0.78 -10.60 0.04
N LYS A 188 1.76 -11.47 0.23
CA LYS A 188 2.77 -11.32 1.27
C LYS A 188 4.14 -11.22 0.65
N LEU A 189 4.84 -10.11 0.87
CA LEU A 189 6.22 -9.96 0.47
C LEU A 189 7.14 -10.39 1.62
N ILE A 190 7.87 -11.48 1.42
CA ILE A 190 8.89 -11.97 2.33
C ILE A 190 10.23 -11.81 1.63
N ILE A 191 11.19 -11.18 2.31
CA ILE A 191 12.57 -11.08 1.87
C ILE A 191 13.41 -11.39 3.10
N GLU A 192 14.31 -12.36 2.99
CA GLU A 192 15.14 -12.83 4.09
C GLU A 192 16.17 -11.78 4.53
N GLU A 193 16.58 -10.90 3.60
CA GLU A 193 17.50 -9.79 3.87
C GLU A 193 16.78 -8.44 3.88
N ASP A 194 16.97 -7.67 4.96
CA ASP A 194 16.53 -6.28 5.02
C ASP A 194 17.51 -5.40 4.22
N TYR A 195 17.08 -4.97 3.03
CA TYR A 195 17.89 -4.11 2.15
C TYR A 195 18.37 -2.81 2.80
N ARG A 196 17.75 -2.36 3.87
CA ARG A 196 18.23 -1.21 4.64
C ARG A 196 19.48 -1.56 5.44
N LYS A 197 19.62 -2.82 5.87
CA LYS A 197 20.80 -3.31 6.56
C LYS A 197 21.98 -3.51 5.60
N SER A 198 21.72 -4.03 4.39
CA SER A 198 22.79 -4.24 3.40
C SER A 198 23.44 -2.95 2.91
N GLN A 199 22.71 -1.83 2.86
CA GLN A 199 23.30 -0.51 2.59
C GLN A 199 24.03 0.08 3.79
N SER A 200 23.64 -0.27 5.04
CA SER A 200 24.34 0.16 6.25
C SER A 200 25.64 -0.60 6.50
N ASP A 201 25.75 -1.86 6.04
CA ASP A 201 26.97 -2.66 6.19
C ASP A 201 28.10 -2.22 5.25
N LYS A 202 27.78 -1.57 4.12
CA LYS A 202 28.81 -0.98 3.24
C LYS A 202 29.48 0.25 3.85
N ASN A 203 28.82 0.93 4.79
CA ASN A 203 29.40 2.00 5.61
C ASN A 203 29.28 1.57 7.08
N LYS A 204 30.26 0.82 7.61
CA LYS A 204 30.34 0.51 9.04
C LYS A 204 30.32 1.83 9.82
N ARG A 205 29.15 2.24 10.32
CA ARG A 205 28.96 3.42 11.16
C ARG A 205 29.35 3.18 12.61
N PHE A 206 29.65 1.92 12.95
CA PHE A 206 30.09 1.52 14.28
C PHE A 206 31.53 1.04 14.20
N PHE A 207 32.35 1.67 14.97
CA PHE A 207 33.78 1.37 15.09
C PHE A 207 34.02 0.75 16.47
N TYR A 208 34.26 -0.55 16.49
CA TYR A 208 34.52 -1.33 17.70
C TYR A 208 35.60 -2.40 17.38
N PRO A 209 36.50 -2.73 18.35
CA PRO A 209 36.69 -2.10 19.66
C PRO A 209 37.30 -0.69 19.58
N LEU A 210 37.22 0.09 20.70
CA LEU A 210 37.82 1.41 20.76
C LEU A 210 39.35 1.29 20.99
N ASP A 211 40.08 1.15 19.89
CA ASP A 211 41.54 1.06 19.85
C ASP A 211 42.14 2.09 18.90
N SER A 212 43.47 2.13 18.81
CA SER A 212 44.20 3.07 17.93
C SER A 212 43.85 2.87 16.45
N THR A 213 43.56 1.62 16.02
CA THR A 213 43.20 1.30 14.63
C THR A 213 41.82 1.80 14.30
N THR A 214 40.91 1.79 15.26
CA THR A 214 39.54 2.30 15.15
C THR A 214 39.54 3.82 15.07
N ASN A 215 40.37 4.51 15.89
CA ASN A 215 40.54 5.97 15.79
C ASN A 215 41.05 6.40 14.40
N PHE A 216 41.96 5.64 13.83
CA PHE A 216 42.45 5.93 12.46
C PHE A 216 41.32 5.78 11.44
N LYS A 217 40.47 4.72 11.54
CA LYS A 217 39.31 4.49 10.66
C LYS A 217 38.27 5.59 10.79
N VAL A 218 37.95 6.03 12.01
CA VAL A 218 37.02 7.14 12.31
C VAL A 218 37.52 8.42 11.67
N ASN A 219 38.78 8.77 11.85
CA ASN A 219 39.36 9.98 11.28
C ASN A 219 39.40 9.95 9.75
N LYS A 220 39.67 8.79 9.14
CA LYS A 220 39.59 8.60 7.69
C LYS A 220 38.15 8.79 7.17
N PHE A 221 37.15 8.22 7.85
CA PHE A 221 35.75 8.34 7.51
C PHE A 221 35.26 9.80 7.66
N TYR A 222 35.61 10.47 8.74
CA TYR A 222 35.31 11.88 8.95
C TYR A 222 35.84 12.77 7.80
N ARG A 223 37.10 12.57 7.37
CA ARG A 223 37.69 13.30 6.23
C ARG A 223 36.99 13.01 4.89
N GLN A 224 36.31 11.87 4.73
CA GLN A 224 35.56 11.54 3.52
C GLN A 224 34.19 12.23 3.47
N ILE A 225 33.59 12.53 4.64
CA ILE A 225 32.29 13.18 4.74
C ILE A 225 32.40 14.70 4.70
N THR A 226 33.54 15.25 5.13
CA THR A 226 33.77 16.71 5.24
C THR A 226 34.46 17.30 4.03
N LYS A 227 34.64 16.54 2.96
CA LYS A 227 35.02 17.03 1.62
C LYS A 227 33.79 17.26 0.76
#